data_98914dd153bd3a976eba4fa5d7ded323
#
_entry.id   98914dd153bd3a976eba4fa5d7ded323
#
_cell.length_a   1.000
_cell.length_b   1.000
_cell.length_c   1.000
_cell.angle_alpha   90.00
_cell.angle_beta   90.00
_cell.angle_gamma   90.00
#
_symmetry.space_group_name_H-M   'P 1'
#
loop_
_entity.id
_entity.type
_entity.pdbx_description
1 polymer ?
#
loop_
_entity_poly.entity_id
_entity_poly.type
_entity_poly.pdbx_seq_one_letter_code
_entity_poly.pdbx_strand_id
1 'polypeptide(L)'
;MSPIRGILVSLVCLISANLFGQTAEELVAKNLQAKGGVDKIKAIKSLRMTGIFDAGGFKATVGQESKRPDMVRETFSVQGMTQVQAYDGSSGWQISPFGGRKDPELMGEDDVRGLAEDADFDGPLVDAQAKGNKIEYLGHDQVDGDDAYKLKVTLKNGDIFYYYLDPDTYIEIEVEKQQFVRGSVRESVTMLGSYKPVNGVMYPFFIESGQKNNPDGRSKVTIAKIEANVPLDDGAFKMPAAPATANPAQK
;
A
#
# COMPACT_ATOMS: atom_id res chain seq x y z
N MET A 1 -26.26 -78.72 23.52
CA MET A 1 -26.92 -77.49 23.02
C MET A 1 -26.12 -76.31 23.55
N SER A 2 -25.19 -75.76 22.75
CA SER A 2 -24.37 -74.58 23.12
C SER A 2 -24.84 -73.37 22.33
N PRO A 3 -25.04 -72.18 22.96
CA PRO A 3 -25.39 -71.00 22.23
C PRO A 3 -24.12 -70.29 21.75
N ILE A 4 -24.05 -70.00 20.46
CA ILE A 4 -23.04 -69.23 19.80
C ILE A 4 -23.24 -67.73 20.18
N ARG A 5 -22.25 -67.15 20.84
CA ARG A 5 -22.19 -65.72 21.11
C ARG A 5 -21.63 -65.02 19.89
N GLY A 6 -22.47 -64.29 19.16
CA GLY A 6 -22.07 -63.40 18.10
C GLY A 6 -21.40 -62.14 18.67
N ILE A 7 -20.14 -61.90 18.27
CA ILE A 7 -19.38 -60.68 18.56
C ILE A 7 -19.74 -59.67 17.49
N LEU A 8 -20.45 -58.61 17.86
CA LEU A 8 -20.74 -57.46 17.00
C LEU A 8 -19.50 -56.55 17.02
N VAL A 9 -18.69 -56.58 15.96
CA VAL A 9 -17.58 -55.63 15.79
C VAL A 9 -18.15 -54.33 15.20
N SER A 10 -18.32 -53.33 16.05
CA SER A 10 -18.66 -51.96 15.61
C SER A 10 -17.43 -51.31 14.99
N LEU A 11 -17.47 -51.18 13.67
CA LEU A 11 -16.48 -50.42 12.89
C LEU A 11 -16.74 -48.91 13.09
N VAL A 12 -15.99 -48.29 14.01
CA VAL A 12 -16.00 -46.83 14.18
C VAL A 12 -15.16 -46.22 13.05
N CYS A 13 -15.81 -45.71 12.01
CA CYS A 13 -15.17 -44.85 10.99
C CYS A 13 -14.80 -43.52 11.65
N LEU A 14 -13.56 -43.34 12.02
CA LEU A 14 -12.95 -42.03 12.32
C LEU A 14 -12.90 -41.21 11.04
N ILE A 15 -13.91 -40.36 10.82
CA ILE A 15 -13.88 -39.31 9.83
C ILE A 15 -12.90 -38.27 10.38
N SER A 16 -11.64 -38.34 9.93
CA SER A 16 -10.67 -37.27 10.14
C SER A 16 -11.17 -36.06 9.35
N ALA A 17 -11.90 -35.17 9.98
CA ALA A 17 -12.15 -33.84 9.43
C ALA A 17 -10.78 -33.15 9.34
N ASN A 18 -10.21 -33.12 8.15
CA ASN A 18 -9.10 -32.22 7.87
C ASN A 18 -9.67 -30.80 8.06
N LEU A 19 -9.50 -30.23 9.23
CA LEU A 19 -9.57 -28.80 9.44
C LEU A 19 -8.37 -28.21 8.69
N PHE A 20 -8.52 -28.03 7.37
CA PHE A 20 -7.63 -27.15 6.61
C PHE A 20 -7.93 -25.74 7.13
N GLY A 21 -7.11 -25.28 8.10
CA GLY A 21 -7.07 -23.88 8.45
C GLY A 21 -6.74 -23.09 7.18
N GLN A 22 -7.31 -21.88 7.05
CA GLN A 22 -6.99 -20.99 5.92
C GLN A 22 -5.48 -20.79 5.82
N THR A 23 -4.95 -20.87 4.59
CA THR A 23 -3.53 -20.61 4.33
C THR A 23 -3.30 -19.14 3.94
N ALA A 24 -2.04 -18.69 4.01
CA ALA A 24 -1.67 -17.36 3.54
C ALA A 24 -1.99 -17.18 2.05
N GLU A 25 -1.71 -18.20 1.24
CA GLU A 25 -1.95 -18.20 -0.20
C GLU A 25 -3.44 -18.09 -0.53
N GLU A 26 -4.31 -18.80 0.21
CA GLU A 26 -5.77 -18.71 0.04
C GLU A 26 -6.29 -17.32 0.38
N LEU A 27 -5.81 -16.71 1.48
CA LEU A 27 -6.22 -15.37 1.90
C LEU A 27 -5.76 -14.32 0.88
N VAL A 28 -4.53 -14.42 0.38
CA VAL A 28 -4.02 -13.54 -0.68
C VAL A 28 -4.85 -13.70 -1.96
N ALA A 29 -5.15 -14.94 -2.37
CA ALA A 29 -5.97 -15.18 -3.56
C ALA A 29 -7.38 -14.58 -3.43
N LYS A 30 -8.02 -14.71 -2.26
CA LYS A 30 -9.33 -14.11 -1.96
C LYS A 30 -9.26 -12.58 -1.95
N ASN A 31 -8.22 -12.00 -1.34
CA ASN A 31 -7.99 -10.56 -1.34
C ASN A 31 -7.84 -10.02 -2.77
N LEU A 32 -6.95 -10.61 -3.57
CA LEU A 32 -6.73 -10.18 -4.95
C LEU A 32 -7.99 -10.34 -5.81
N GLN A 33 -8.78 -11.40 -5.58
CA GLN A 33 -10.08 -11.59 -6.24
C GLN A 33 -11.08 -10.50 -5.82
N ALA A 34 -11.18 -10.17 -4.53
CA ALA A 34 -12.03 -9.12 -3.99
C ALA A 34 -11.67 -7.74 -4.56
N LYS A 35 -10.38 -7.49 -4.77
CA LYS A 35 -9.89 -6.27 -5.43
C LYS A 35 -10.16 -6.20 -6.92
N GLY A 36 -10.71 -7.25 -7.54
CA GLY A 36 -11.09 -7.28 -8.95
C GLY A 36 -10.34 -8.30 -9.80
N GLY A 37 -9.36 -8.99 -9.22
CA GLY A 37 -8.55 -10.03 -9.85
C GLY A 37 -7.24 -9.52 -10.45
N VAL A 38 -6.22 -10.39 -10.42
CA VAL A 38 -4.84 -10.07 -10.82
C VAL A 38 -4.77 -9.51 -12.25
N ASP A 39 -5.55 -10.06 -13.17
CA ASP A 39 -5.52 -9.61 -14.58
C ASP A 39 -5.94 -8.15 -14.74
N LYS A 40 -7.00 -7.73 -14.02
CA LYS A 40 -7.45 -6.33 -14.05
C LYS A 40 -6.45 -5.41 -13.35
N ILE A 41 -5.88 -5.84 -12.21
CA ILE A 41 -4.85 -5.07 -11.52
C ILE A 41 -3.66 -4.83 -12.47
N LYS A 42 -3.16 -5.88 -13.12
CA LYS A 42 -2.03 -5.78 -14.08
C LYS A 42 -2.37 -5.05 -15.38
N ALA A 43 -3.65 -4.97 -15.74
CA ALA A 43 -4.10 -4.20 -16.88
C ALA A 43 -4.06 -2.67 -16.65
N ILE A 44 -4.00 -2.22 -15.40
CA ILE A 44 -3.77 -0.81 -15.07
C ILE A 44 -2.31 -0.47 -15.41
N LYS A 45 -2.11 0.49 -16.30
CA LYS A 45 -0.77 0.95 -16.74
C LYS A 45 -0.35 2.24 -16.07
N SER A 46 -1.33 3.06 -15.68
CA SER A 46 -1.11 4.31 -14.98
C SER A 46 -2.31 4.64 -14.10
N LEU A 47 -2.06 5.39 -13.05
CA LEU A 47 -3.08 5.93 -12.15
C LEU A 47 -2.81 7.43 -11.95
N ARG A 48 -3.89 8.20 -11.87
CA ARG A 48 -3.87 9.56 -11.34
C ARG A 48 -4.90 9.65 -10.22
N MET A 49 -4.45 10.05 -9.05
CA MET A 49 -5.27 10.23 -7.85
C MET A 49 -5.21 11.69 -7.40
N THR A 50 -6.34 12.25 -6.98
CA THR A 50 -6.42 13.55 -6.34
C THR A 50 -7.30 13.48 -5.11
N GLY A 51 -6.97 14.28 -4.09
CA GLY A 51 -7.69 14.25 -2.82
C GLY A 51 -7.37 15.45 -1.94
N ILE A 52 -7.96 15.42 -0.74
CA ILE A 52 -7.74 16.40 0.32
C ILE A 52 -7.09 15.69 1.50
N PHE A 53 -5.95 16.19 1.90
CA PHE A 53 -5.28 15.88 3.16
C PHE A 53 -5.86 16.74 4.27
N ASP A 54 -6.11 16.16 5.44
CA ASP A 54 -6.55 16.85 6.65
C ASP A 54 -5.78 16.30 7.86
N ALA A 55 -5.14 17.20 8.61
CA ALA A 55 -4.47 16.89 9.87
C ALA A 55 -4.87 17.95 10.90
N GLY A 56 -5.86 17.59 11.74
CA GLY A 56 -6.33 18.48 12.80
C GLY A 56 -6.87 19.83 12.33
N GLY A 57 -7.51 19.87 11.15
CA GLY A 57 -8.04 21.08 10.52
C GLY A 57 -7.08 21.78 9.56
N PHE A 58 -5.79 21.40 9.53
CA PHE A 58 -4.89 21.83 8.47
C PHE A 58 -5.19 21.03 7.21
N LYS A 59 -5.50 21.71 6.11
CA LYS A 59 -5.89 21.09 4.84
C LYS A 59 -4.93 21.42 3.72
N ALA A 60 -4.66 20.41 2.89
CA ALA A 60 -3.89 20.53 1.66
C ALA A 60 -4.55 19.73 0.54
N THR A 61 -4.30 20.12 -0.71
CA THR A 61 -4.63 19.29 -1.86
C THR A 61 -3.48 18.32 -2.10
N VAL A 62 -3.80 17.04 -2.29
CA VAL A 62 -2.83 16.01 -2.64
C VAL A 62 -3.12 15.43 -4.01
N GLY A 63 -2.07 15.05 -4.71
CA GLY A 63 -2.15 14.34 -5.97
C GLY A 63 -1.06 13.30 -6.06
N GLN A 64 -1.38 12.17 -6.69
CA GLN A 64 -0.41 11.12 -7.00
C GLN A 64 -0.62 10.67 -8.44
N GLU A 65 0.46 10.55 -9.18
CA GLU A 65 0.53 9.96 -10.51
C GLU A 65 1.48 8.77 -10.41
N SER A 66 1.02 7.60 -10.85
CA SER A 66 1.82 6.38 -10.87
C SER A 66 1.78 5.76 -12.27
N LYS A 67 2.91 5.26 -12.75
CA LYS A 67 3.05 4.67 -14.08
C LYS A 67 4.01 3.48 -14.04
N ARG A 68 3.63 2.38 -14.70
CA ARG A 68 4.52 1.22 -14.85
C ARG A 68 5.77 1.56 -15.65
N PRO A 69 6.90 0.86 -15.36
CA PRO A 69 6.98 -0.20 -14.36
C PRO A 69 6.96 0.31 -12.91
N ASP A 70 7.70 1.35 -12.55
CA ASP A 70 7.95 1.75 -11.16
C ASP A 70 8.16 3.25 -11.08
N MET A 71 7.22 4.05 -11.58
CA MET A 71 7.28 5.51 -11.54
C MET A 71 6.15 6.06 -10.68
N VAL A 72 6.48 7.01 -9.80
CA VAL A 72 5.51 7.75 -8.99
C VAL A 72 5.90 9.22 -8.90
N ARG A 73 4.89 10.08 -8.90
CA ARG A 73 5.02 11.52 -8.66
C ARG A 73 3.91 11.96 -7.74
N GLU A 74 4.30 12.60 -6.65
CA GLU A 74 3.40 13.07 -5.60
C GLU A 74 3.45 14.58 -5.51
N THR A 75 2.30 15.17 -5.21
CA THR A 75 2.16 16.61 -4.99
C THR A 75 1.40 16.88 -3.70
N PHE A 76 1.87 17.87 -2.96
CA PHE A 76 1.23 18.39 -1.76
C PHE A 76 1.14 19.90 -1.87
N SER A 77 -0.09 20.43 -1.97
CA SER A 77 -0.32 21.84 -2.27
C SER A 77 -1.10 22.51 -1.15
N VAL A 78 -0.55 23.61 -0.62
CA VAL A 78 -1.18 24.46 0.38
C VAL A 78 -0.82 25.92 0.12
N GLN A 79 -1.81 26.82 0.22
CA GLN A 79 -1.61 28.28 0.09
C GLN A 79 -0.82 28.70 -1.16
N GLY A 80 -1.05 28.04 -2.29
CA GLY A 80 -0.39 28.35 -3.54
C GLY A 80 1.04 27.81 -3.70
N MET A 81 1.58 27.14 -2.68
CA MET A 81 2.86 26.44 -2.76
C MET A 81 2.63 24.95 -2.98
N THR A 82 3.43 24.33 -3.83
CA THR A 82 3.33 22.90 -4.13
C THR A 82 4.69 22.23 -3.91
N GLN A 83 4.74 21.31 -2.97
CA GLN A 83 5.81 20.33 -2.87
C GLN A 83 5.60 19.25 -3.93
N VAL A 84 6.69 18.82 -4.54
CA VAL A 84 6.71 17.72 -5.50
C VAL A 84 7.77 16.73 -5.05
N GLN A 85 7.41 15.45 -5.06
CA GLN A 85 8.36 14.34 -4.92
C GLN A 85 8.11 13.38 -6.09
N ALA A 86 9.16 12.84 -6.67
CA ALA A 86 8.99 11.86 -7.75
C ALA A 86 10.13 10.86 -7.78
N TYR A 87 9.81 9.69 -8.31
CA TYR A 87 10.72 8.58 -8.55
C TYR A 87 10.51 8.08 -9.99
N ASP A 88 11.60 7.94 -10.75
CA ASP A 88 11.56 7.58 -12.16
C ASP A 88 11.90 6.10 -12.45
N GLY A 89 11.92 5.27 -11.39
CA GLY A 89 12.33 3.87 -11.44
C GLY A 89 13.81 3.65 -11.07
N SER A 90 14.58 4.73 -10.90
CA SER A 90 16.01 4.64 -10.55
C SER A 90 16.46 5.67 -9.52
N SER A 91 15.94 6.89 -9.59
CA SER A 91 16.30 8.00 -8.71
C SER A 91 15.07 8.77 -8.25
N GLY A 92 15.13 9.26 -7.01
CA GLY A 92 14.11 10.14 -6.45
C GLY A 92 14.60 11.58 -6.36
N TRP A 93 13.69 12.51 -6.58
CA TRP A 93 13.94 13.95 -6.48
C TRP A 93 12.76 14.67 -5.83
N GLN A 94 13.01 15.86 -5.34
CA GLN A 94 11.98 16.69 -4.74
C GLN A 94 12.15 18.18 -5.02
N ILE A 95 11.05 18.93 -4.93
CA ILE A 95 10.99 20.37 -4.75
C ILE A 95 10.23 20.62 -3.45
N SER A 96 10.85 21.30 -2.47
CA SER A 96 10.24 21.55 -1.16
C SER A 96 10.19 23.05 -0.85
N PRO A 97 9.18 23.78 -1.37
CA PRO A 97 9.10 25.23 -1.23
C PRO A 97 8.84 25.68 0.21
N PHE A 98 8.27 24.84 1.07
CA PHE A 98 8.01 25.13 2.48
C PHE A 98 9.28 25.34 3.30
N GLY A 99 10.40 24.73 2.88
CA GLY A 99 11.73 24.96 3.45
C GLY A 99 12.55 26.04 2.75
N GLY A 100 11.94 26.83 1.86
CA GLY A 100 12.63 27.86 1.07
C GLY A 100 13.39 27.31 -0.14
N ARG A 101 13.34 25.98 -0.39
CA ARG A 101 14.01 25.30 -1.49
C ARG A 101 13.06 25.20 -2.68
N LYS A 102 13.33 26.02 -3.71
CA LYS A 102 12.52 26.05 -4.92
C LYS A 102 13.11 25.26 -6.09
N ASP A 103 14.39 24.92 -5.98
CA ASP A 103 15.07 24.15 -7.01
C ASP A 103 14.91 22.64 -6.77
N PRO A 104 14.88 21.84 -7.85
CA PRO A 104 14.86 20.38 -7.72
C PRO A 104 16.15 19.88 -7.07
N GLU A 105 16.03 18.95 -6.14
CA GLU A 105 17.17 18.29 -5.48
C GLU A 105 16.97 16.77 -5.45
N LEU A 106 18.05 16.01 -5.50
CA LEU A 106 18.01 14.56 -5.31
C LEU A 106 17.64 14.24 -3.86
N MET A 107 16.86 13.20 -3.67
CA MET A 107 16.46 12.69 -2.36
C MET A 107 17.52 11.71 -1.83
N GLY A 108 17.58 11.58 -0.51
CA GLY A 108 18.42 10.56 0.14
C GLY A 108 17.83 9.15 -0.02
N GLU A 109 18.66 8.13 0.15
CA GLU A 109 18.28 6.72 -0.05
C GLU A 109 17.06 6.29 0.74
N ASP A 110 16.93 6.69 2.01
CA ASP A 110 15.78 6.35 2.85
C ASP A 110 14.46 6.97 2.35
N ASP A 111 14.53 8.20 1.83
CA ASP A 111 13.36 8.91 1.32
C ASP A 111 12.96 8.35 -0.07
N VAL A 112 13.95 8.00 -0.91
CA VAL A 112 13.74 7.32 -2.20
C VAL A 112 13.09 5.95 -2.01
N ARG A 113 13.49 5.21 -0.96
CA ARG A 113 12.91 3.90 -0.66
C ARG A 113 11.40 3.97 -0.44
N GLY A 114 10.90 5.00 0.26
CA GLY A 114 9.47 5.22 0.44
C GLY A 114 8.74 5.44 -0.89
N LEU A 115 9.28 6.32 -1.76
CA LEU A 115 8.71 6.54 -3.08
C LEU A 115 8.77 5.31 -3.99
N ALA A 116 9.84 4.52 -3.93
CA ALA A 116 9.94 3.28 -4.70
C ALA A 116 8.90 2.24 -4.25
N GLU A 117 8.53 2.22 -2.95
CA GLU A 117 7.42 1.42 -2.45
C GLU A 117 6.09 1.89 -3.01
N ASP A 118 5.83 3.22 -3.01
CA ASP A 118 4.60 3.80 -3.53
C ASP A 118 4.50 3.70 -5.06
N ALA A 119 5.63 3.57 -5.76
CA ALA A 119 5.70 3.32 -7.20
C ALA A 119 5.17 1.93 -7.59
N ASP A 120 5.32 0.92 -6.71
CA ASP A 120 4.69 -0.40 -6.85
C ASP A 120 3.20 -0.34 -6.46
N PHE A 121 2.40 0.34 -7.28
CA PHE A 121 0.98 0.54 -6.99
C PHE A 121 0.11 -0.73 -7.08
N ASP A 122 0.67 -1.88 -7.46
CA ASP A 122 0.02 -3.19 -7.31
C ASP A 122 0.07 -3.67 -5.85
N GLY A 123 1.06 -3.19 -5.11
CA GLY A 123 1.34 -3.58 -3.74
C GLY A 123 2.07 -4.94 -3.61
N PRO A 124 2.55 -5.25 -2.42
CA PRO A 124 3.44 -6.39 -2.19
C PRO A 124 2.77 -7.76 -2.22
N LEU A 125 1.42 -7.83 -2.25
CA LEU A 125 0.68 -9.10 -2.36
C LEU A 125 0.61 -9.59 -3.80
N VAL A 126 0.61 -8.70 -4.80
CA VAL A 126 0.64 -9.08 -6.22
C VAL A 126 2.04 -9.56 -6.58
N ASP A 127 2.13 -10.76 -7.17
CA ASP A 127 3.40 -11.39 -7.55
C ASP A 127 4.43 -11.46 -6.41
N ALA A 128 3.96 -11.66 -5.17
CA ALA A 128 4.76 -11.60 -3.96
C ALA A 128 6.05 -12.42 -4.05
N GLN A 129 5.97 -13.66 -4.53
CA GLN A 129 7.13 -14.54 -4.68
C GLN A 129 8.13 -13.97 -5.71
N ALA A 130 7.65 -13.46 -6.84
CA ALA A 130 8.51 -12.88 -7.88
C ALA A 130 9.20 -11.59 -7.39
N LYS A 131 8.53 -10.82 -6.53
CA LYS A 131 9.10 -9.65 -5.85
C LYS A 131 10.08 -10.02 -4.73
N GLY A 132 10.16 -11.31 -4.36
CA GLY A 132 10.99 -11.80 -3.25
C GLY A 132 10.37 -11.56 -1.87
N ASN A 133 9.07 -11.32 -1.80
CA ASN A 133 8.33 -11.15 -0.57
C ASN A 133 7.90 -12.51 0.01
N LYS A 134 7.91 -12.61 1.34
CA LYS A 134 7.41 -13.77 2.07
C LYS A 134 6.11 -13.39 2.78
N ILE A 135 5.08 -14.23 2.66
CA ILE A 135 3.79 -14.02 3.31
C ILE A 135 3.51 -15.13 4.30
N GLU A 136 3.07 -14.78 5.50
CA GLU A 136 2.71 -15.68 6.59
C GLU A 136 1.34 -15.31 7.12
N TYR A 137 0.46 -16.28 7.29
CA TYR A 137 -0.81 -16.08 7.99
C TYR A 137 -0.57 -16.21 9.49
N LEU A 138 -0.94 -15.20 10.27
CA LEU A 138 -0.73 -15.14 11.71
C LEU A 138 -2.00 -15.49 12.53
N GLY A 139 -3.10 -15.83 11.86
CA GLY A 139 -4.38 -16.06 12.53
C GLY A 139 -5.28 -14.84 12.49
N HIS A 140 -6.24 -14.80 13.41
CA HIS A 140 -7.14 -13.66 13.59
C HIS A 140 -6.52 -12.62 14.53
N ASP A 141 -6.89 -11.37 14.33
CA ASP A 141 -6.62 -10.24 15.22
C ASP A 141 -7.82 -9.28 15.17
N GLN A 142 -7.76 -8.16 15.87
CA GLN A 142 -8.85 -7.18 15.90
C GLN A 142 -8.38 -5.82 15.38
N VAL A 143 -9.24 -5.18 14.60
CA VAL A 143 -9.10 -3.78 14.17
C VAL A 143 -10.31 -3.02 14.69
N ASP A 144 -10.10 -2.04 15.56
CA ASP A 144 -11.17 -1.27 16.23
C ASP A 144 -12.26 -2.13 16.92
N GLY A 145 -11.91 -3.37 17.32
CA GLY A 145 -12.80 -4.33 17.98
C GLY A 145 -13.50 -5.31 17.04
N ASP A 146 -13.37 -5.15 15.75
CA ASP A 146 -13.89 -6.08 14.74
C ASP A 146 -12.81 -7.13 14.37
N ASP A 147 -13.24 -8.36 14.09
CA ASP A 147 -12.36 -9.47 13.72
C ASP A 147 -11.72 -9.23 12.34
N ALA A 148 -10.48 -9.65 12.18
CA ALA A 148 -9.72 -9.53 10.92
C ALA A 148 -8.75 -10.68 10.73
N TYR A 149 -8.52 -11.10 9.48
CA TYR A 149 -7.41 -12.00 9.14
C TYR A 149 -6.11 -11.21 9.10
N LYS A 150 -5.08 -11.67 9.81
CA LYS A 150 -3.77 -11.01 9.86
C LYS A 150 -2.74 -11.73 9.01
N LEU A 151 -2.23 -11.05 7.98
CA LEU A 151 -1.12 -11.50 7.17
C LEU A 151 0.14 -10.70 7.53
N LYS A 152 1.26 -11.38 7.69
CA LYS A 152 2.58 -10.74 7.76
C LYS A 152 3.28 -10.87 6.42
N VAL A 153 3.71 -9.76 5.85
CA VAL A 153 4.48 -9.70 4.61
C VAL A 153 5.86 -9.17 4.92
N THR A 154 6.87 -10.00 4.74
CA THR A 154 8.27 -9.58 4.83
C THR A 154 8.76 -9.25 3.43
N LEU A 155 9.10 -8.00 3.19
CA LEU A 155 9.59 -7.52 1.91
C LEU A 155 11.04 -7.95 1.67
N LYS A 156 11.47 -7.96 0.42
CA LYS A 156 12.85 -8.29 0.03
C LYS A 156 13.91 -7.42 0.73
N ASN A 157 13.58 -6.16 1.04
CA ASN A 157 14.47 -5.22 1.73
C ASN A 157 14.49 -5.41 3.27
N GLY A 158 13.66 -6.34 3.80
CA GLY A 158 13.54 -6.65 5.23
C GLY A 158 12.47 -5.86 5.97
N ASP A 159 11.79 -4.91 5.34
CA ASP A 159 10.63 -4.23 5.93
C ASP A 159 9.48 -5.23 6.14
N ILE A 160 8.68 -5.01 7.17
CA ILE A 160 7.58 -5.91 7.54
C ILE A 160 6.27 -5.14 7.48
N PHE A 161 5.31 -5.70 6.75
CA PHE A 161 3.94 -5.18 6.70
C PHE A 161 2.98 -6.19 7.29
N TYR A 162 2.02 -5.73 8.07
CA TYR A 162 0.90 -6.53 8.55
C TYR A 162 -0.37 -6.03 7.86
N TYR A 163 -0.99 -6.91 7.08
CA TYR A 163 -2.27 -6.66 6.42
C TYR A 163 -3.38 -7.26 7.24
N TYR A 164 -4.38 -6.45 7.53
CA TYR A 164 -5.60 -6.88 8.19
C TYR A 164 -6.71 -6.89 7.16
N LEU A 165 -7.25 -8.08 6.91
CA LEU A 165 -8.32 -8.29 5.92
C LEU A 165 -9.65 -8.50 6.62
N ASP A 166 -10.67 -7.80 6.15
CA ASP A 166 -12.04 -7.98 6.59
C ASP A 166 -12.51 -9.41 6.29
N PRO A 167 -13.11 -10.15 7.25
CA PRO A 167 -13.44 -11.56 7.08
C PRO A 167 -14.52 -11.84 6.05
N ASP A 168 -15.40 -10.89 5.79
CA ASP A 168 -16.52 -11.03 4.87
C ASP A 168 -16.14 -10.68 3.43
N THR A 169 -15.37 -9.62 3.27
CA THR A 169 -15.00 -9.07 1.95
C THR A 169 -13.59 -9.41 1.49
N TYR A 170 -12.70 -9.81 2.39
CA TYR A 170 -11.27 -10.04 2.17
C TYR A 170 -10.49 -8.82 1.69
N ILE A 171 -11.08 -7.62 1.75
CA ILE A 171 -10.40 -6.37 1.41
C ILE A 171 -9.59 -5.87 2.62
N GLU A 172 -8.49 -5.18 2.36
CA GLU A 172 -7.67 -4.60 3.41
C GLU A 172 -8.44 -3.50 4.16
N ILE A 173 -8.49 -3.57 5.49
CA ILE A 173 -9.06 -2.53 6.35
C ILE A 173 -7.97 -1.75 7.08
N GLU A 174 -6.83 -2.40 7.35
CA GLU A 174 -5.68 -1.77 7.97
C GLU A 174 -4.38 -2.37 7.43
N VAL A 175 -3.34 -1.55 7.35
CA VAL A 175 -1.96 -1.98 7.09
C VAL A 175 -1.04 -1.33 8.11
N GLU A 176 -0.34 -2.14 8.88
CA GLU A 176 0.77 -1.68 9.72
C GLU A 176 2.10 -1.91 9.00
N LYS A 177 3.03 -0.97 9.15
CA LYS A 177 4.38 -1.08 8.58
C LYS A 177 5.43 -0.95 9.68
N GLN A 178 6.42 -1.82 9.64
CA GLN A 178 7.65 -1.73 10.43
C GLN A 178 8.82 -1.58 9.46
N GLN A 179 9.45 -0.42 9.48
CA GLN A 179 10.51 -0.05 8.54
C GLN A 179 11.73 0.44 9.31
N PHE A 180 12.91 0.03 8.85
CA PHE A 180 14.17 0.52 9.41
C PHE A 180 14.61 1.78 8.66
N VAL A 181 14.45 2.94 9.29
CA VAL A 181 14.72 4.25 8.69
C VAL A 181 15.68 5.04 9.60
N ARG A 182 16.79 5.51 9.04
CA ARG A 182 17.79 6.36 9.74
C ARG A 182 18.25 5.76 11.08
N GLY A 183 18.49 4.44 11.10
CA GLY A 183 19.04 3.74 12.27
C GLY A 183 18.01 3.34 13.34
N SER A 184 16.70 3.51 13.09
CA SER A 184 15.66 3.13 14.03
C SER A 184 14.49 2.45 13.33
N VAL A 185 13.78 1.56 14.05
CA VAL A 185 12.51 0.99 13.58
C VAL A 185 11.44 2.06 13.71
N ARG A 186 10.72 2.31 12.62
CA ARG A 186 9.52 3.14 12.58
C ARG A 186 8.31 2.27 12.36
N GLU A 187 7.29 2.48 13.17
CA GLU A 187 6.02 1.80 13.05
C GLU A 187 4.94 2.80 12.67
N SER A 188 4.24 2.52 11.59
CA SER A 188 3.10 3.30 11.13
C SER A 188 1.88 2.41 10.95
N VAL A 189 0.71 3.02 10.98
CA VAL A 189 -0.57 2.38 10.72
C VAL A 189 -1.32 3.19 9.68
N THR A 190 -1.99 2.48 8.77
CA THR A 190 -2.84 3.06 7.73
C THR A 190 -4.16 2.31 7.73
N MET A 191 -5.23 3.02 8.03
CA MET A 191 -6.59 2.54 7.91
C MET A 191 -7.13 2.87 6.51
N LEU A 192 -7.82 1.93 5.90
CA LEU A 192 -8.30 2.01 4.53
C LEU A 192 -9.82 1.82 4.50
N GLY A 193 -10.52 2.62 3.72
CA GLY A 193 -11.98 2.52 3.67
C GLY A 193 -12.60 3.16 2.44
N SER A 194 -13.94 3.15 2.40
CA SER A 194 -14.73 3.75 1.31
C SER A 194 -14.32 3.23 -0.07
N TYR A 195 -14.07 1.93 -0.18
CA TYR A 195 -13.63 1.30 -1.43
C TYR A 195 -14.61 1.49 -2.57
N LYS A 196 -14.08 1.85 -3.75
CA LYS A 196 -14.87 2.02 -4.98
C LYS A 196 -14.14 1.41 -6.17
N PRO A 197 -14.87 0.86 -7.15
CA PRO A 197 -14.25 0.30 -8.35
C PRO A 197 -13.78 1.40 -9.32
N VAL A 198 -12.55 1.27 -9.80
CA VAL A 198 -11.98 2.06 -10.90
C VAL A 198 -11.43 1.08 -11.93
N ASN A 199 -11.95 1.09 -13.14
CA ASN A 199 -11.66 0.08 -14.19
C ASN A 199 -11.78 -1.37 -13.70
N GLY A 200 -12.70 -1.63 -12.75
CA GLY A 200 -12.97 -2.96 -12.19
C GLY A 200 -11.95 -3.42 -11.13
N VAL A 201 -11.09 -2.52 -10.66
CA VAL A 201 -10.19 -2.71 -9.49
C VAL A 201 -10.69 -1.86 -8.34
N MET A 202 -10.78 -2.43 -7.14
CA MET A 202 -11.21 -1.74 -5.93
C MET A 202 -10.06 -0.92 -5.34
N TYR A 203 -10.30 0.38 -5.14
CA TYR A 203 -9.36 1.32 -4.50
C TYR A 203 -10.00 1.99 -3.29
N PRO A 204 -9.26 2.24 -2.20
CA PRO A 204 -9.75 3.00 -1.07
C PRO A 204 -9.91 4.48 -1.44
N PHE A 205 -11.01 5.08 -0.99
CA PHE A 205 -11.27 6.53 -1.13
C PHE A 205 -11.15 7.28 0.18
N PHE A 206 -10.89 6.56 1.26
CA PHE A 206 -10.55 7.08 2.57
C PHE A 206 -9.28 6.38 3.07
N ILE A 207 -8.31 7.18 3.50
CA ILE A 207 -7.03 6.73 4.04
C ILE A 207 -6.77 7.55 5.30
N GLU A 208 -6.54 6.89 6.44
CA GLU A 208 -6.09 7.53 7.66
C GLU A 208 -4.77 6.92 8.08
N SER A 209 -3.73 7.71 8.25
CA SER A 209 -2.39 7.20 8.52
C SER A 209 -1.62 8.04 9.53
N GLY A 210 -0.70 7.39 10.23
CA GLY A 210 0.19 8.03 11.20
C GLY A 210 1.08 7.04 11.92
N GLN A 211 1.78 7.50 12.95
CA GLN A 211 2.58 6.63 13.80
C GLN A 211 1.67 5.72 14.63
N LYS A 212 2.04 4.44 14.75
CA LYS A 212 1.24 3.44 15.45
C LYS A 212 0.99 3.81 16.93
N ASN A 213 1.97 4.39 17.58
CA ASN A 213 1.91 4.77 18.99
C ASN A 213 1.33 6.19 19.24
N ASN A 214 0.83 6.86 18.20
CA ASN A 214 0.23 8.20 18.29
C ASN A 214 -1.08 8.29 17.47
N PRO A 215 -2.17 7.66 17.93
CA PRO A 215 -3.43 7.65 17.19
C PRO A 215 -4.03 9.05 16.98
N ASP A 216 -3.86 9.98 17.93
CA ASP A 216 -4.37 11.34 17.82
C ASP A 216 -3.61 12.21 16.79
N GLY A 217 -2.40 11.78 16.41
CA GLY A 217 -1.57 12.46 15.41
C GLY A 217 -1.78 11.94 13.99
N ARG A 218 -2.79 11.13 13.74
CA ARG A 218 -3.08 10.60 12.40
C ARG A 218 -3.62 11.70 11.48
N SER A 219 -3.25 11.63 10.23
CA SER A 219 -3.78 12.45 9.15
C SER A 219 -4.74 11.64 8.29
N LYS A 220 -5.67 12.34 7.64
CA LYS A 220 -6.69 11.75 6.77
C LYS A 220 -6.50 12.24 5.35
N VAL A 221 -6.66 11.34 4.40
CA VAL A 221 -6.76 11.69 2.98
C VAL A 221 -8.12 11.20 2.48
N THR A 222 -8.94 12.14 2.04
CA THR A 222 -10.18 11.84 1.33
C THR A 222 -9.93 11.97 -0.16
N ILE A 223 -9.99 10.84 -0.87
CA ILE A 223 -9.77 10.80 -2.30
C ILE A 223 -11.02 11.34 -3.01
N ALA A 224 -10.82 12.35 -3.84
CA ALA A 224 -11.87 12.94 -4.65
C ALA A 224 -12.05 12.17 -5.97
N LYS A 225 -10.94 11.77 -6.61
CA LYS A 225 -10.95 11.11 -7.91
C LYS A 225 -9.76 10.17 -8.07
N ILE A 226 -10.00 9.02 -8.70
CA ILE A 226 -8.96 8.11 -9.23
C ILE A 226 -9.29 7.86 -10.70
N GLU A 227 -8.30 8.00 -11.57
CA GLU A 227 -8.38 7.74 -13.01
C GLU A 227 -7.32 6.72 -13.39
N ALA A 228 -7.74 5.64 -14.05
CA ALA A 228 -6.84 4.59 -14.50
C ALA A 228 -6.56 4.70 -16.00
N ASN A 229 -5.38 4.27 -16.40
CA ASN A 229 -4.93 4.25 -17.80
C ASN A 229 -4.94 5.64 -18.48
N VAL A 230 -4.67 6.69 -17.69
CA VAL A 230 -4.50 8.03 -18.21
C VAL A 230 -3.13 8.19 -18.89
N PRO A 231 -3.02 8.97 -19.96
CA PRO A 231 -1.71 9.27 -20.53
C PRO A 231 -0.88 10.10 -19.55
N LEU A 232 0.31 9.60 -19.20
CA LEU A 232 1.28 10.29 -18.34
C LEU A 232 2.60 10.38 -19.11
N ASP A 233 3.18 11.58 -19.14
CA ASP A 233 4.50 11.82 -19.74
C ASP A 233 5.61 11.31 -18.80
N ASP A 234 6.53 10.49 -19.31
CA ASP A 234 7.68 9.99 -18.54
C ASP A 234 8.59 11.13 -18.05
N GLY A 235 8.61 12.26 -18.76
CA GLY A 235 9.33 13.45 -18.34
C GLY A 235 8.84 14.04 -17.02
N ALA A 236 7.57 13.84 -16.67
CA ALA A 236 6.99 14.33 -15.42
C ALA A 236 7.57 13.65 -14.17
N PHE A 237 8.15 12.45 -14.31
CA PHE A 237 8.77 11.69 -13.24
C PHE A 237 10.27 11.98 -13.09
N LYS A 238 10.89 12.53 -14.12
CA LYS A 238 12.32 12.87 -14.13
C LYS A 238 12.58 14.21 -13.48
N MET A 239 13.74 14.32 -12.82
CA MET A 239 14.17 15.57 -12.22
C MET A 239 14.27 16.67 -13.29
N PRO A 240 13.56 17.80 -13.12
CA PRO A 240 13.68 18.92 -14.02
C PRO A 240 15.12 19.48 -14.05
N ALA A 241 15.55 20.01 -15.19
CA ALA A 241 16.79 20.78 -15.22
C ALA A 241 16.66 22.01 -14.27
N ALA A 242 17.70 22.28 -13.51
CA ALA A 242 17.75 23.51 -12.71
C ALA A 242 17.52 24.72 -13.63
N PRO A 243 16.73 25.72 -13.20
CA PRO A 243 16.59 26.96 -13.96
C PRO A 243 18.00 27.51 -14.25
N ALA A 244 18.27 27.85 -15.50
CA ALA A 244 19.53 28.47 -15.84
C ALA A 244 19.68 29.72 -14.95
N THR A 245 20.66 29.74 -14.05
CA THR A 245 20.97 30.92 -13.24
C THR A 245 21.25 32.04 -14.23
N ALA A 246 20.38 33.06 -14.24
CA ALA A 246 20.64 34.25 -15.04
C ALA A 246 22.02 34.78 -14.63
N ASN A 247 22.97 34.71 -15.58
CA ASN A 247 24.32 35.17 -15.37
C ASN A 247 24.29 36.66 -15.03
N PRO A 248 24.68 37.13 -13.82
CA PRO A 248 24.61 38.54 -13.48
C PRO A 248 25.69 39.41 -14.15
N ALA A 249 26.37 38.87 -15.15
CA ALA A 249 27.43 39.57 -15.85
C ALA A 249 26.99 40.10 -17.22
N GLN A 250 26.04 41.01 -17.24
CA GLN A 250 25.86 42.01 -18.35
C GLN A 250 25.16 43.24 -17.76
N LYS A 251 25.91 44.08 -17.09
CA LYS A 251 25.69 45.52 -16.96
C LYS A 251 27.00 46.25 -17.09
#